data_ac5727e169db5ed939d1cba4907dcac5
#
_entry.id   ac5727e169db5ed939d1cba4907dcac5
#
_cell.length_a   1.000
_cell.length_b   1.000
_cell.length_c   1.000
_cell.angle_alpha   90.00
_cell.angle_beta   90.00
_cell.angle_gamma   90.00
#
_symmetry.space_group_name_H-M   'P 1'
#
loop_
_entity.id
_entity.type
_entity.pdbx_description
1 polymer ?
#
loop_
_entity_poly.entity_id
_entity_poly.type
_entity_poly.pdbx_seq_one_letter_code
_entity_poly.pdbx_strand_id
1 'polypeptide(L)'
;PGKLLAYNCSPSFNWQTNLSEIELREFRERLAAMGFKFQFVTLAGWHALNLIMFELSKEYLKDGMYAYSEMQQREIANEPKGFRATKHQAFVGTGYFDAVQTTITSGVSSTTAMDGSTEEDQFE
;
A
#
# COMPACT_ATOMS: atom_id res chain seq x y z
N PRO A 1 27.11 16.47 18.39
CA PRO A 1 26.29 15.76 19.38
C PRO A 1 24.82 16.19 19.24
N GLY A 2 23.86 15.27 19.42
CA GLY A 2 22.42 15.58 19.45
C GLY A 2 21.70 15.70 18.11
N LYS A 3 22.36 15.47 16.97
CA LYS A 3 21.67 15.43 15.66
C LYS A 3 21.00 14.08 15.45
N LEU A 4 19.79 14.11 14.91
CA LEU A 4 19.10 12.93 14.44
C LEU A 4 19.76 12.40 13.17
N LEU A 5 19.95 11.09 13.09
CA LEU A 5 20.52 10.41 11.95
C LEU A 5 19.45 9.64 11.20
N ALA A 6 19.44 9.78 9.87
CA ALA A 6 18.60 9.03 8.96
C ALA A 6 19.45 8.16 8.03
N TYR A 7 18.94 7.00 7.68
CA TYR A 7 19.59 6.08 6.74
C TYR A 7 18.67 5.77 5.57
N ASN A 8 19.19 5.97 4.37
CA ASN A 8 18.50 5.62 3.12
C ASN A 8 18.94 4.24 2.64
N CYS A 9 18.02 3.28 2.65
CA CYS A 9 18.21 1.97 2.02
C CYS A 9 17.93 2.09 0.52
N SER A 10 18.97 2.37 -0.26
CA SER A 10 18.83 2.62 -1.70
C SER A 10 18.47 1.35 -2.48
N PRO A 11 17.50 1.40 -3.42
CA PRO A 11 17.21 0.31 -4.34
C PRO A 11 18.31 0.10 -5.41
N SER A 12 19.25 1.03 -5.55
CA SER A 12 20.41 0.88 -6.45
C SER A 12 21.46 -0.11 -5.94
N PHE A 13 21.39 -0.45 -4.65
CA PHE A 13 22.26 -1.44 -4.04
C PHE A 13 21.61 -2.83 -4.12
N ASN A 14 22.33 -3.80 -4.67
CA ASN A 14 21.84 -5.18 -4.67
C ASN A 14 22.12 -5.84 -3.31
N TRP A 15 21.12 -5.80 -2.45
CA TRP A 15 21.23 -6.21 -1.05
C TRP A 15 21.64 -7.66 -0.87
N GLN A 16 20.97 -8.60 -1.57
CA GLN A 16 21.22 -10.04 -1.43
C GLN A 16 22.57 -10.49 -2.02
N THR A 17 23.11 -9.76 -2.98
CA THR A 17 24.41 -10.08 -3.54
C THR A 17 25.56 -9.67 -2.60
N ASN A 18 25.32 -8.66 -1.77
CA ASN A 18 26.36 -8.02 -0.96
C ASN A 18 26.28 -8.35 0.54
N LEU A 19 25.16 -8.85 1.01
CA LEU A 19 24.91 -9.17 2.43
C LEU A 19 24.33 -10.58 2.57
N SER A 20 24.72 -11.28 3.62
CA SER A 20 24.15 -12.55 4.00
C SER A 20 22.70 -12.38 4.51
N GLU A 21 21.95 -13.47 4.55
CA GLU A 21 20.59 -13.47 5.08
C GLU A 21 20.53 -12.98 6.54
N ILE A 22 21.50 -13.36 7.36
CA ILE A 22 21.59 -12.93 8.77
C ILE A 22 21.80 -11.41 8.85
N GLU A 23 22.73 -10.87 8.07
CA GLU A 23 22.99 -9.42 8.03
C GLU A 23 21.78 -8.63 7.54
N LEU A 24 21.04 -9.15 6.54
CA LEU A 24 19.82 -8.53 6.06
C LEU A 24 18.72 -8.50 7.11
N ARG A 25 18.51 -9.60 7.85
CA ARG A 25 17.51 -9.67 8.91
C ARG A 25 17.82 -8.73 10.08
N GLU A 26 19.08 -8.59 10.43
CA GLU A 26 19.54 -7.75 11.54
C GLU A 26 19.85 -6.30 11.11
N PHE A 27 19.84 -5.99 9.83
CA PHE A 27 20.32 -4.72 9.28
C PHE A 27 19.70 -3.51 9.96
N ARG A 28 18.36 -3.50 10.07
CA ARG A 28 17.60 -2.43 10.71
C ARG A 28 18.02 -2.21 12.17
N GLU A 29 18.19 -3.28 12.91
CA GLU A 29 18.51 -3.24 14.35
C GLU A 29 19.96 -2.79 14.58
N ARG A 30 20.88 -3.27 13.75
CA ARG A 30 22.28 -2.83 13.78
C ARG A 30 22.42 -1.34 13.48
N LEU A 31 21.73 -0.82 12.47
CA LEU A 31 21.69 0.61 12.18
C LEU A 31 21.08 1.42 13.34
N ALA A 32 20.00 0.93 13.93
CA ALA A 32 19.37 1.59 15.08
C ALA A 32 20.29 1.65 16.29
N ALA A 33 21.11 0.61 16.53
CA ALA A 33 22.13 0.57 17.56
C ALA A 33 23.25 1.61 17.31
N MET A 34 23.60 1.86 16.05
CA MET A 34 24.56 2.89 15.65
C MET A 34 24.00 4.33 15.71
N GLY A 35 22.71 4.50 16.04
CA GLY A 35 22.08 5.81 16.17
C GLY A 35 21.22 6.25 14.99
N PHE A 36 21.11 5.47 13.90
CA PHE A 36 20.21 5.73 12.78
C PHE A 36 18.78 5.34 13.14
N LYS A 37 18.07 6.21 13.87
CA LYS A 37 16.72 5.93 14.36
C LYS A 37 15.63 6.08 13.31
N PHE A 38 15.87 6.85 12.27
CA PHE A 38 14.99 6.97 11.11
C PHE A 38 15.62 6.25 9.92
N GLN A 39 14.92 5.24 9.40
CA GLN A 39 15.38 4.42 8.27
C GLN A 39 14.25 4.33 7.25
N PHE A 40 14.57 4.42 5.98
CA PHE A 40 13.60 4.35 4.91
C PHE A 40 14.17 3.62 3.70
N VAL A 41 13.31 2.93 2.97
CA VAL A 41 13.63 2.29 1.69
C VAL A 41 13.09 3.19 0.58
N THR A 42 14.00 3.87 -0.10
CA THR A 42 13.66 4.80 -1.18
C THR A 42 12.96 4.07 -2.32
N LEU A 43 11.86 4.64 -2.81
CA LEU A 43 11.09 4.13 -3.94
C LEU A 43 10.49 2.71 -3.73
N ALA A 44 10.41 2.20 -2.50
CA ALA A 44 9.89 0.86 -2.24
C ALA A 44 8.48 0.67 -2.81
N GLY A 45 7.58 1.63 -2.60
CA GLY A 45 6.22 1.58 -3.14
C GLY A 45 6.20 1.63 -4.67
N TRP A 46 7.04 2.44 -5.28
CA TRP A 46 7.16 2.54 -6.73
C TRP A 46 7.64 1.21 -7.35
N HIS A 47 8.67 0.59 -6.77
CA HIS A 47 9.17 -0.70 -7.24
C HIS A 47 8.14 -1.81 -7.07
N ALA A 48 7.49 -1.88 -5.90
CA ALA A 48 6.46 -2.87 -5.63
C ALA A 48 5.29 -2.76 -6.62
N LEU A 49 4.77 -1.53 -6.84
CA LEU A 49 3.69 -1.29 -7.79
C LEU A 49 4.09 -1.69 -9.22
N ASN A 50 5.27 -1.27 -9.68
CA ASN A 50 5.71 -1.58 -11.04
C ASN A 50 5.93 -3.07 -11.24
N LEU A 51 6.49 -3.79 -10.26
CA LEU A 51 6.68 -5.23 -10.35
C LEU A 51 5.33 -5.96 -10.47
N ILE A 52 4.39 -5.66 -9.58
CA ILE A 52 3.06 -6.30 -9.59
C ILE A 52 2.30 -5.97 -10.88
N MET A 53 2.35 -4.73 -11.35
CA MET A 53 1.70 -4.35 -12.61
C MET A 53 2.35 -5.01 -13.82
N PHE A 54 3.67 -5.18 -13.82
CA PHE A 54 4.37 -5.91 -14.88
C PHE A 54 3.96 -7.38 -14.91
N GLU A 55 3.93 -8.05 -13.77
CA GLU A 55 3.51 -9.45 -13.63
C GLU A 55 2.05 -9.62 -14.05
N LEU A 56 1.15 -8.81 -13.51
CA LEU A 56 -0.27 -8.85 -13.86
C LEU A 56 -0.51 -8.63 -15.36
N SER A 57 0.16 -7.65 -15.97
CA SER A 57 -0.01 -7.36 -17.41
C SER A 57 0.41 -8.54 -18.27
N LYS A 58 1.52 -9.20 -17.90
CA LYS A 58 2.02 -10.38 -18.60
C LYS A 58 1.07 -11.57 -18.47
N GLU A 59 0.56 -11.82 -17.27
CA GLU A 59 -0.39 -12.90 -17.01
C GLU A 59 -1.75 -12.62 -17.64
N TYR A 60 -2.23 -11.37 -17.59
CA TYR A 60 -3.49 -10.97 -18.18
C TYR A 60 -3.49 -11.12 -19.71
N LEU A 61 -2.36 -10.84 -20.36
CA LEU A 61 -2.22 -11.08 -21.81
C LEU A 61 -2.47 -12.55 -22.18
N LYS A 62 -2.13 -13.46 -21.29
CA LYS A 62 -2.25 -14.91 -21.51
C LYS A 62 -3.60 -15.48 -21.05
N ASP A 63 -4.03 -15.11 -19.85
CA ASP A 63 -5.13 -15.75 -19.12
C ASP A 63 -6.31 -14.80 -18.82
N GLY A 64 -6.25 -13.53 -19.28
CA GLY A 64 -7.34 -12.56 -19.16
C GLY A 64 -7.78 -12.30 -17.73
N MET A 65 -9.10 -12.21 -17.53
CA MET A 65 -9.70 -11.94 -16.21
C MET A 65 -9.35 -12.99 -15.15
N TYR A 66 -8.95 -14.20 -15.54
CA TYR A 66 -8.50 -15.20 -14.58
C TYR A 66 -7.26 -14.72 -13.81
N ALA A 67 -6.27 -14.17 -14.51
CA ALA A 67 -5.08 -13.60 -13.85
C ALA A 67 -5.41 -12.47 -12.88
N TYR A 68 -6.33 -11.58 -13.24
CA TYR A 68 -6.81 -10.54 -12.34
C TYR A 68 -7.52 -11.13 -11.10
N SER A 69 -8.39 -12.14 -11.32
CA SER A 69 -9.12 -12.77 -10.23
C SER A 69 -8.19 -13.44 -9.21
N GLU A 70 -7.10 -14.05 -9.65
CA GLU A 70 -6.07 -14.63 -8.78
C GLU A 70 -5.40 -13.55 -7.90
N MET A 71 -5.08 -12.39 -8.48
CA MET A 71 -4.57 -11.26 -7.71
C MET A 71 -5.59 -10.80 -6.66
N GLN A 72 -6.86 -10.65 -7.05
CA GLN A 72 -7.94 -10.26 -6.15
C GLN A 72 -8.14 -11.26 -5.01
N GLN A 73 -8.07 -12.57 -5.28
CA GLN A 73 -8.15 -13.59 -4.23
C GLN A 73 -6.99 -13.51 -3.24
N ARG A 74 -5.79 -13.12 -3.69
CA ARG A 74 -4.65 -12.86 -2.79
C ARG A 74 -4.91 -11.66 -1.87
N GLU A 75 -5.55 -10.59 -2.37
CA GLU A 75 -5.95 -9.45 -1.56
C GLU A 75 -6.96 -9.86 -0.48
N ILE A 76 -8.04 -10.54 -0.85
CA ILE A 76 -9.08 -11.03 0.05
C ILE A 76 -8.48 -11.96 1.13
N ALA A 77 -7.61 -12.89 0.75
CA ALA A 77 -6.93 -13.79 1.69
C ALA A 77 -6.00 -13.06 2.68
N ASN A 78 -5.64 -11.82 2.43
CA ASN A 78 -4.83 -10.99 3.31
C ASN A 78 -5.66 -10.04 4.21
N GLU A 79 -6.96 -9.90 4.01
CA GLU A 79 -7.83 -9.10 4.88
C GLU A 79 -7.73 -9.48 6.37
N PRO A 80 -7.77 -10.78 6.75
CA PRO A 80 -7.61 -11.18 8.14
C PRO A 80 -6.23 -10.81 8.73
N LYS A 81 -5.23 -10.55 7.87
CA LYS A 81 -3.88 -10.13 8.25
C LYS A 81 -3.71 -8.60 8.30
N GLY A 82 -4.80 -7.86 8.03
CA GLY A 82 -4.81 -6.40 8.09
C GLY A 82 -4.73 -5.68 6.75
N PHE A 83 -4.81 -6.38 5.61
CA PHE A 83 -4.93 -5.75 4.31
C PHE A 83 -6.34 -5.15 4.17
N ARG A 84 -6.43 -3.87 3.80
CA ARG A 84 -7.70 -3.13 3.82
C ARG A 84 -8.08 -2.52 2.46
N ALA A 85 -7.20 -2.59 1.46
CA ALA A 85 -7.43 -1.94 0.17
C ALA A 85 -8.48 -2.64 -0.71
N THR A 86 -8.96 -3.82 -0.33
CA THR A 86 -10.12 -4.46 -0.96
C THR A 86 -11.37 -3.60 -0.84
N LYS A 87 -11.55 -2.92 0.29
CA LYS A 87 -12.56 -1.87 0.49
C LYS A 87 -11.96 -0.51 0.11
N HIS A 88 -11.63 -0.32 -1.16
CA HIS A 88 -10.83 0.81 -1.62
C HIS A 88 -11.48 2.17 -1.37
N GLN A 89 -12.81 2.30 -1.49
CA GLN A 89 -13.51 3.55 -1.20
C GLN A 89 -13.40 3.93 0.28
N ALA A 90 -13.60 2.98 1.19
CA ALA A 90 -13.38 3.19 2.62
C ALA A 90 -11.90 3.51 2.90
N PHE A 91 -10.98 2.80 2.23
CA PHE A 91 -9.53 2.97 2.41
C PHE A 91 -9.03 4.37 2.04
N VAL A 92 -9.56 4.97 0.98
CA VAL A 92 -9.22 6.35 0.57
C VAL A 92 -10.06 7.42 1.26
N GLY A 93 -11.03 7.05 2.10
CA GLY A 93 -11.80 7.98 2.92
C GLY A 93 -12.95 8.68 2.18
N THR A 94 -13.53 8.04 1.16
CA THR A 94 -14.63 8.63 0.38
C THR A 94 -15.80 9.03 1.26
N GLY A 95 -16.21 8.20 2.24
CA GLY A 95 -17.29 8.53 3.18
C GLY A 95 -17.00 9.76 4.05
N TYR A 96 -15.75 10.05 4.37
CA TYR A 96 -15.40 11.29 5.06
C TYR A 96 -15.71 12.53 4.20
N PHE A 97 -15.37 12.48 2.92
CA PHE A 97 -15.65 13.60 2.01
C PHE A 97 -17.14 13.77 1.77
N ASP A 98 -17.90 12.69 1.65
CA ASP A 98 -19.37 12.75 1.56
C ASP A 98 -19.97 13.35 2.83
N ALA A 99 -19.48 12.99 4.02
CA ALA A 99 -19.93 13.58 5.27
C ALA A 99 -19.62 15.08 5.38
N VAL A 100 -18.44 15.53 4.92
CA VAL A 100 -18.10 16.94 4.83
C VAL A 100 -19.04 17.67 3.88
N GLN A 101 -19.25 17.11 2.68
CA GLN A 101 -20.10 17.72 1.65
C GLN A 101 -21.56 17.88 2.14
N THR A 102 -22.14 16.83 2.71
CA THR A 102 -23.52 16.90 3.25
C THR A 102 -23.64 17.87 4.42
N THR A 103 -22.62 17.98 5.26
CA THR A 103 -22.62 18.93 6.39
C THR A 103 -22.65 20.38 5.90
N ILE A 104 -21.81 20.74 4.93
CA ILE A 104 -21.75 22.12 4.41
C ILE A 104 -22.96 22.49 3.54
N THR A 105 -23.66 21.50 2.97
CA THR A 105 -24.86 21.71 2.14
C THR A 105 -26.17 21.49 2.92
N SER A 106 -26.13 21.53 4.25
CA SER A 106 -27.30 21.37 5.13
C SER A 106 -28.02 20.01 4.95
N GLY A 107 -27.25 18.96 4.70
CA GLY A 107 -27.76 17.60 4.62
C GLY A 107 -28.28 17.15 3.25
N VAL A 108 -28.23 18.02 2.25
CA VAL A 108 -28.67 17.67 0.88
C VAL A 108 -27.52 17.91 -0.10
N SER A 109 -27.04 16.86 -0.75
CA SER A 109 -26.05 16.94 -1.83
C SER A 109 -26.36 15.93 -2.91
N SER A 110 -26.33 16.36 -4.16
CA SER A 110 -26.41 15.47 -5.34
C SER A 110 -25.05 14.98 -5.82
N THR A 111 -23.98 15.28 -5.09
CA THR A 111 -22.59 15.00 -5.48
C THR A 111 -21.86 14.07 -4.53
N THR A 112 -22.60 13.38 -3.64
CA THR A 112 -22.04 12.30 -2.82
C THR A 112 -21.59 11.14 -3.71
N ALA A 113 -20.41 10.58 -3.42
CA ALA A 113 -19.82 9.54 -4.25
C ALA A 113 -20.41 8.15 -3.97
N MET A 114 -20.91 7.92 -2.74
CA MET A 114 -21.31 6.58 -2.27
C MET A 114 -22.80 6.31 -2.42
N ASP A 115 -23.64 7.32 -2.35
CA ASP A 115 -25.09 7.18 -2.39
C ASP A 115 -25.58 6.53 -3.70
N GLY A 116 -26.18 5.34 -3.59
CA GLY A 116 -26.63 4.54 -4.73
C GLY A 116 -25.50 3.89 -5.56
N SER A 117 -24.27 3.90 -5.07
CA SER A 117 -23.16 3.20 -5.75
C SER A 117 -23.16 1.71 -5.44
N THR A 118 -22.51 0.91 -6.31
CA THR A 118 -22.30 -0.53 -6.09
C THR A 118 -21.34 -0.83 -4.93
N GLU A 119 -20.75 0.20 -4.33
CA GLU A 119 -19.73 0.10 -3.29
C GLU A 119 -20.20 0.70 -1.96
N GLU A 120 -21.49 1.03 -1.84
CA GLU A 120 -22.10 1.58 -0.64
C GLU A 120 -21.84 0.69 0.59
N ASP A 121 -21.93 -0.63 0.42
CA ASP A 121 -21.65 -1.63 1.46
C ASP A 121 -20.22 -1.61 2.02
N GLN A 122 -19.28 -0.89 1.40
CA GLN A 122 -17.90 -0.80 1.90
C GLN A 122 -17.78 -0.02 3.22
N PHE A 123 -18.86 0.69 3.61
CA PHE A 123 -18.87 1.54 4.81
C PHE A 123 -19.72 0.96 5.96
N GLU A 124 -20.32 -0.22 5.78
CA GLU A 124 -21.03 -0.95 6.83
C GLU A 124 -20.14 -1.76 7.79
#